data_810b098c9df07003612ce058fd5e09d5
#
_entry.id   810b098c9df07003612ce058fd5e09d5
#
_cell.length_a   1.000
_cell.length_b   1.000
_cell.length_c   1.000
_cell.angle_alpha   90.00
_cell.angle_beta   90.00
_cell.angle_gamma   90.00
#
_symmetry.space_group_name_H-M   'P 1'
#
loop_
_entity.id
_entity.type
_entity.pdbx_description
1 polymer ?
#
loop_
_entity_poly.entity_id
_entity_poly.type
_entity_poly.pdbx_seq_one_letter_code
_entity_poly.pdbx_strand_id
1 'polypeptide(L)'
;PESTITSSARYTINFKQKPIYLQVIASDMETEKWYLIDIAAHQSDPNLYVWSCLTENIFSPNPIPNCETKAFYWQDKLVVFVNNGLSTTLYQSVNGVIWSPIEEPIDMLPVPCHVRDILQHHDTLFYIDNHSLYTSTDLVTWSKTDYSTTSCTPINMLMSYDNKAWAILQDTTTQQLLLGIITGHDIIPQTNIEGLNNGYLPSNFPISDFAALSFTAISGT
;
A
#
# COMPACT_ATOMS: atom_id res chain seq x y z
N PRO A 1 34.88 1.31 37.26
CA PRO A 1 35.38 -0.06 37.15
C PRO A 1 35.39 -0.46 35.69
N GLU A 2 36.57 -0.83 35.25
CA GLU A 2 36.77 -1.43 33.94
C GLU A 2 36.23 -2.85 34.00
N SER A 3 35.31 -3.21 33.15
CA SER A 3 34.83 -4.57 33.00
C SER A 3 35.12 -5.07 31.59
N THR A 4 35.82 -6.21 31.50
CA THR A 4 36.09 -6.86 30.23
C THR A 4 34.87 -7.69 29.83
N ILE A 5 34.30 -7.36 28.64
CA ILE A 5 33.15 -8.10 28.09
C ILE A 5 33.66 -9.26 27.26
N THR A 6 33.32 -10.47 27.66
CA THR A 6 33.50 -11.66 26.83
C THR A 6 32.23 -11.96 26.05
N SER A 7 32.35 -12.63 24.92
CA SER A 7 31.28 -12.82 23.91
C SER A 7 29.96 -13.46 24.39
N SER A 8 29.91 -13.94 25.63
CA SER A 8 28.74 -14.59 26.25
C SER A 8 28.19 -13.88 27.48
N ALA A 9 28.80 -12.78 27.93
CA ALA A 9 28.40 -12.10 29.15
C ALA A 9 27.38 -10.97 28.85
N ARG A 10 26.33 -10.88 29.66
CA ARG A 10 25.39 -9.76 29.66
C ARG A 10 25.75 -8.80 30.76
N TYR A 11 25.91 -7.55 30.44
CA TYR A 11 26.20 -6.48 31.38
C TYR A 11 25.06 -5.47 31.39
N THR A 12 24.68 -5.03 32.59
CA THR A 12 23.78 -3.89 32.75
C THR A 12 24.62 -2.65 32.97
N ILE A 13 24.53 -1.70 32.07
CA ILE A 13 25.27 -0.45 32.08
C ILE A 13 24.31 0.71 32.35
N ASN A 14 24.60 1.53 33.33
CA ASN A 14 23.87 2.75 33.58
C ASN A 14 24.53 3.91 32.81
N PHE A 15 23.95 4.26 31.67
CA PHE A 15 24.47 5.30 30.78
C PHE A 15 23.95 6.73 31.09
N LYS A 16 23.15 6.90 32.13
CA LYS A 16 22.67 8.24 32.53
C LYS A 16 23.76 9.16 33.08
N GLN A 17 24.91 8.59 33.45
CA GLN A 17 25.91 9.35 34.24
C GLN A 17 27.25 9.58 33.52
N LYS A 18 27.60 8.84 32.48
CA LYS A 18 28.88 8.97 31.77
C LYS A 18 28.77 8.43 30.32
N PRO A 19 29.56 8.99 29.38
CA PRO A 19 29.69 8.38 28.06
C PRO A 19 30.28 6.96 28.15
N ILE A 20 29.82 6.08 27.30
CA ILE A 20 30.29 4.69 27.23
C ILE A 20 31.30 4.59 26.10
N TYR A 21 32.50 4.09 26.43
CA TYR A 21 33.53 3.79 25.45
C TYR A 21 33.66 2.29 25.32
N LEU A 22 33.66 1.78 24.10
CA LEU A 22 33.96 0.40 23.76
C LEU A 22 35.37 0.34 23.19
N GLN A 23 36.25 -0.35 23.85
CA GLN A 23 37.57 -0.69 23.34
C GLN A 23 37.52 -2.08 22.70
N VAL A 24 37.93 -2.19 21.48
CA VAL A 24 38.08 -3.45 20.77
C VAL A 24 39.58 -3.67 20.54
N ILE A 25 40.10 -4.78 21.07
CA ILE A 25 41.49 -5.17 20.92
C ILE A 25 41.53 -6.38 19.97
N ALA A 26 42.34 -6.29 18.92
CA ALA A 26 42.49 -7.38 17.98
C ALA A 26 43.25 -8.59 18.60
N SER A 27 43.25 -9.73 17.92
CA SER A 27 43.88 -10.93 18.37
C SER A 27 45.42 -10.83 18.46
N ASP A 28 46.03 -9.84 17.84
CA ASP A 28 47.45 -9.51 17.95
C ASP A 28 47.80 -8.83 19.28
N MET A 29 46.81 -8.45 20.08
CA MET A 29 46.93 -7.72 21.36
C MET A 29 47.63 -6.37 21.28
N GLU A 30 47.94 -5.89 20.07
CA GLU A 30 48.62 -4.61 19.80
C GLU A 30 47.71 -3.61 19.14
N THR A 31 46.80 -4.08 18.25
CA THR A 31 45.88 -3.23 17.56
C THR A 31 44.64 -3.01 18.38
N GLU A 32 44.34 -1.73 18.70
CA GLU A 32 43.16 -1.37 19.46
C GLU A 32 42.35 -0.30 18.72
N LYS A 33 41.01 -0.31 18.91
CA LYS A 33 40.09 0.67 18.39
C LYS A 33 39.06 1.06 19.46
N TRP A 34 38.85 2.34 19.60
CA TRP A 34 37.89 2.91 20.54
C TRP A 34 36.66 3.42 19.82
N TYR A 35 35.49 3.11 20.36
CA TYR A 35 34.21 3.59 19.90
C TYR A 35 33.52 4.34 21.05
N LEU A 36 33.00 5.52 20.76
CA LEU A 36 32.05 6.20 21.64
C LEU A 36 30.64 5.69 21.31
N ILE A 37 29.98 5.10 22.30
CA ILE A 37 28.59 4.65 22.15
C ILE A 37 27.71 5.78 22.67
N ASP A 38 26.99 6.40 21.76
CA ASP A 38 25.93 7.36 22.07
C ASP A 38 24.59 6.64 22.00
N ILE A 39 23.84 6.69 23.11
CA ILE A 39 22.54 6.03 23.21
C ILE A 39 21.49 7.12 23.38
N ALA A 40 20.73 7.37 22.32
CA ALA A 40 19.55 8.18 22.37
C ALA A 40 18.35 7.37 22.87
N ALA A 41 17.90 7.61 24.09
CA ALA A 41 16.67 7.00 24.57
C ALA A 41 15.48 7.76 23.98
N HIS A 42 14.57 7.04 23.34
CA HIS A 42 13.30 7.60 22.90
C HIS A 42 12.49 8.03 24.12
N GLN A 43 12.17 9.32 24.20
CA GLN A 43 11.49 9.88 25.39
C GLN A 43 9.97 9.73 25.35
N SER A 44 9.43 9.27 24.24
CA SER A 44 8.00 8.99 24.09
C SER A 44 7.74 7.50 24.28
N ASP A 45 6.64 7.15 24.90
CA ASP A 45 6.17 5.75 24.93
C ASP A 45 5.95 5.30 23.49
N PRO A 46 6.68 4.27 22.99
CA PRO A 46 6.53 3.80 21.61
C PRO A 46 5.13 3.21 21.34
N ASN A 47 4.37 2.92 22.39
CA ASN A 47 2.99 2.43 22.27
C ASN A 47 1.94 3.55 22.40
N LEU A 48 2.36 4.77 22.66
CA LEU A 48 1.47 5.92 22.77
C LEU A 48 1.39 6.65 21.43
N TYR A 49 0.41 6.31 20.64
CA TYR A 49 0.07 7.02 19.41
C TYR A 49 -0.94 8.12 19.74
N VAL A 50 -0.54 9.36 19.56
CA VAL A 50 -1.46 10.50 19.65
C VAL A 50 -1.96 10.82 18.25
N TRP A 51 -3.21 10.51 18.01
CA TRP A 51 -3.88 10.83 16.75
C TRP A 51 -4.52 12.22 16.87
N SER A 52 -4.29 13.07 15.91
CA SER A 52 -4.97 14.35 15.79
C SER A 52 -5.70 14.43 14.46
N CYS A 53 -6.91 14.97 14.48
CA CYS A 53 -7.64 15.30 13.27
C CYS A 53 -7.04 16.56 12.66
N LEU A 54 -6.52 16.48 11.43
CA LEU A 54 -5.95 17.64 10.73
C LEU A 54 -7.04 18.54 10.15
N THR A 55 -8.16 17.95 9.73
CA THR A 55 -9.33 18.66 9.21
C THR A 55 -10.59 17.84 9.46
N GLU A 56 -11.66 18.49 9.87
CA GLU A 56 -12.93 17.82 10.13
C GLU A 56 -13.75 17.57 8.86
N ASN A 57 -13.50 18.36 7.82
CA ASN A 57 -14.24 18.26 6.56
C ASN A 57 -13.36 18.63 5.36
N ILE A 58 -13.10 17.64 4.51
CA ILE A 58 -12.38 17.84 3.25
C ILE A 58 -13.28 18.35 2.13
N PHE A 59 -14.60 18.30 2.30
CA PHE A 59 -15.61 18.65 1.31
C PHE A 59 -16.24 20.01 1.65
N SER A 60 -15.43 21.04 1.81
CA SER A 60 -15.94 22.39 2.11
C SER A 60 -16.72 22.97 0.92
N PRO A 61 -17.86 23.69 1.14
CA PRO A 61 -18.41 24.02 2.46
C PRO A 61 -19.37 23.00 3.06
N ASN A 62 -19.85 22.01 2.27
CA ASN A 62 -20.89 21.08 2.71
C ASN A 62 -20.37 19.63 2.70
N PRO A 63 -20.60 18.86 3.79
CA PRO A 63 -20.31 17.44 3.79
C PRO A 63 -21.16 16.71 2.73
N ILE A 64 -20.58 15.73 2.06
CA ILE A 64 -21.28 14.86 1.12
C ILE A 64 -21.80 13.65 1.89
N PRO A 65 -23.10 13.52 2.14
CA PRO A 65 -23.63 12.39 2.89
C PRO A 65 -23.56 11.10 2.06
N ASN A 66 -23.39 9.98 2.75
CA ASN A 66 -23.42 8.63 2.18
C ASN A 66 -22.48 8.45 0.98
N CYS A 67 -21.30 9.06 1.05
CA CYS A 67 -20.29 8.90 0.01
C CYS A 67 -19.34 7.74 0.32
N GLU A 68 -18.88 7.09 -0.73
CA GLU A 68 -17.76 6.19 -0.71
C GLU A 68 -16.48 6.96 -1.01
N THR A 69 -15.40 6.70 -0.27
CA THR A 69 -14.14 7.43 -0.43
C THR A 69 -12.96 6.49 -0.52
N LYS A 70 -11.95 6.89 -1.29
CA LYS A 70 -10.64 6.24 -1.36
C LYS A 70 -9.55 7.28 -1.45
N ALA A 71 -8.57 7.19 -0.55
CA ALA A 71 -7.44 8.10 -0.50
C ALA A 71 -6.18 7.45 -1.08
N PHE A 72 -5.36 8.26 -1.77
CA PHE A 72 -4.07 7.89 -2.33
C PHE A 72 -3.03 8.96 -2.03
N TYR A 73 -1.77 8.56 -1.97
CA TYR A 73 -0.65 9.48 -2.10
C TYR A 73 -0.17 9.45 -3.55
N TRP A 74 -0.27 10.58 -4.24
CA TRP A 74 -0.04 10.69 -5.66
C TRP A 74 0.81 11.91 -5.99
N GLN A 75 2.01 11.71 -6.54
CA GLN A 75 2.90 12.80 -6.98
C GLN A 75 3.03 13.93 -5.92
N ASP A 76 3.42 13.54 -4.70
CA ASP A 76 3.61 14.45 -3.55
C ASP A 76 2.34 15.16 -3.05
N LYS A 77 1.17 14.63 -3.38
CA LYS A 77 -0.13 15.11 -2.91
C LYS A 77 -0.95 13.98 -2.30
N LEU A 78 -1.80 14.33 -1.36
CA LEU A 78 -2.92 13.49 -0.95
C LEU A 78 -4.07 13.71 -1.93
N VAL A 79 -4.63 12.65 -2.46
CA VAL A 79 -5.78 12.66 -3.37
C VAL A 79 -6.88 11.80 -2.80
N VAL A 80 -8.12 12.26 -2.87
CA VAL A 80 -9.29 11.51 -2.42
C VAL A 80 -10.31 11.44 -3.55
N PHE A 81 -10.64 10.23 -3.95
CA PHE A 81 -11.81 9.95 -4.78
C PHE A 81 -13.04 9.90 -3.88
N VAL A 82 -14.09 10.55 -4.31
CA VAL A 82 -15.37 10.60 -3.61
C VAL A 82 -16.49 10.24 -4.58
N ASN A 83 -17.20 9.16 -4.29
CA ASN A 83 -18.37 8.75 -5.04
C ASN A 83 -19.62 8.90 -4.16
N ASN A 84 -20.60 9.66 -4.64
CA ASN A 84 -21.88 9.88 -3.97
C ASN A 84 -23.02 9.00 -4.55
N GLY A 85 -22.68 8.01 -5.37
CA GLY A 85 -23.62 7.14 -6.09
C GLY A 85 -24.13 7.72 -7.42
N LEU A 86 -23.93 9.01 -7.68
CA LEU A 86 -24.35 9.68 -8.92
C LEU A 86 -23.14 10.18 -9.74
N SER A 87 -22.07 10.53 -9.05
CA SER A 87 -20.86 11.07 -9.66
C SER A 87 -19.64 10.73 -8.80
N THR A 88 -18.49 10.69 -9.45
CA THR A 88 -17.18 10.60 -8.79
C THR A 88 -16.47 11.94 -8.94
N THR A 89 -15.99 12.48 -7.84
CA THR A 89 -15.21 13.71 -7.78
C THR A 89 -13.87 13.47 -7.11
N LEU A 90 -12.90 14.32 -7.42
CA LEU A 90 -11.54 14.24 -6.87
C LEU A 90 -11.26 15.49 -6.03
N TYR A 91 -10.61 15.27 -4.90
CA TYR A 91 -10.03 16.32 -4.05
C TYR A 91 -8.56 16.08 -3.86
N GLN A 92 -7.77 17.14 -3.80
CA GLN A 92 -6.33 17.07 -3.58
C GLN A 92 -5.88 18.01 -2.46
N SER A 93 -4.79 17.62 -1.79
CA SER A 93 -4.12 18.43 -0.78
C SER A 93 -2.62 18.13 -0.75
N VAL A 94 -1.80 19.16 -0.53
CA VAL A 94 -0.34 19.00 -0.33
C VAL A 94 0.03 18.83 1.16
N ASN A 95 -0.87 19.13 2.07
CA ASN A 95 -0.58 19.16 3.51
C ASN A 95 -1.63 18.46 4.39
N GLY A 96 -2.69 17.91 3.79
CA GLY A 96 -3.79 17.27 4.51
C GLY A 96 -4.76 18.23 5.22
N VAL A 97 -4.49 19.53 5.18
CA VAL A 97 -5.30 20.55 5.88
C VAL A 97 -6.16 21.33 4.90
N ILE A 98 -5.55 21.83 3.83
CA ILE A 98 -6.26 22.60 2.78
C ILE A 98 -6.51 21.66 1.61
N TRP A 99 -7.79 21.50 1.26
CA TRP A 99 -8.24 20.64 0.18
C TRP A 99 -8.90 21.46 -0.91
N SER A 100 -8.65 21.10 -2.15
CA SER A 100 -9.28 21.70 -3.33
C SER A 100 -9.82 20.61 -4.26
N PRO A 101 -10.97 20.82 -4.91
CA PRO A 101 -11.42 19.90 -5.94
C PRO A 101 -10.48 19.94 -7.15
N ILE A 102 -10.41 18.82 -7.87
CA ILE A 102 -9.85 18.75 -9.21
C ILE A 102 -11.03 18.98 -10.15
N GLU A 103 -11.00 20.10 -10.89
CA GLU A 103 -12.14 20.55 -11.70
C GLU A 103 -12.26 19.79 -13.03
N GLU A 104 -11.17 19.10 -13.45
CA GLU A 104 -11.21 18.29 -14.65
C GLU A 104 -12.18 17.11 -14.47
N PRO A 105 -13.10 16.89 -15.42
CA PRO A 105 -14.00 15.75 -15.34
C PRO A 105 -13.25 14.44 -15.49
N ILE A 106 -13.61 13.45 -14.69
CA ILE A 106 -13.08 12.10 -14.83
C ILE A 106 -13.66 11.49 -16.10
N ASP A 107 -12.80 11.16 -17.04
CA ASP A 107 -13.19 10.56 -18.32
C ASP A 107 -13.09 9.04 -18.26
N MET A 108 -14.03 8.35 -18.91
CA MET A 108 -14.08 6.89 -19.12
C MET A 108 -14.28 6.03 -17.86
N LEU A 109 -14.16 6.55 -16.65
CA LEU A 109 -14.46 5.75 -15.45
C LEU A 109 -15.99 5.52 -15.36
N PRO A 110 -16.45 4.27 -15.11
CA PRO A 110 -17.88 3.99 -15.04
C PRO A 110 -18.57 4.75 -13.90
N VAL A 111 -19.86 5.06 -14.11
CA VAL A 111 -20.72 5.68 -13.09
C VAL A 111 -21.95 4.77 -12.91
N PRO A 112 -22.18 4.25 -11.69
CA PRO A 112 -21.39 4.42 -10.47
C PRO A 112 -20.08 3.65 -10.49
N CYS A 113 -19.05 4.18 -9.82
CA CYS A 113 -17.78 3.53 -9.62
C CYS A 113 -17.61 3.20 -8.14
N HIS A 114 -17.26 1.96 -7.80
CA HIS A 114 -16.88 1.60 -6.45
C HIS A 114 -15.43 2.04 -6.20
N VAL A 115 -15.25 3.27 -5.73
CA VAL A 115 -13.91 3.88 -5.58
C VAL A 115 -13.01 3.12 -4.60
N ARG A 116 -13.58 2.31 -3.70
CA ARG A 116 -12.81 1.44 -2.79
C ARG A 116 -12.01 0.38 -3.53
N ASP A 117 -12.49 -0.04 -4.69
CA ASP A 117 -11.87 -1.10 -5.50
C ASP A 117 -10.76 -0.55 -6.41
N ILE A 118 -10.56 0.76 -6.45
CA ILE A 118 -9.42 1.37 -7.15
C ILE A 118 -8.14 0.98 -6.44
N LEU A 119 -7.18 0.40 -7.17
CA LEU A 119 -5.86 0.02 -6.68
C LEU A 119 -4.79 0.94 -7.26
N GLN A 120 -3.92 1.45 -6.39
CA GLN A 120 -2.69 2.12 -6.82
C GLN A 120 -1.53 1.12 -6.87
N HIS A 121 -0.82 1.11 -7.98
CA HIS A 121 0.44 0.41 -8.13
C HIS A 121 1.43 1.34 -8.85
N HIS A 122 2.47 1.79 -8.15
CA HIS A 122 3.34 2.87 -8.60
C HIS A 122 2.54 4.11 -9.03
N ASP A 123 2.84 4.64 -10.21
CA ASP A 123 2.19 5.81 -10.81
C ASP A 123 1.00 5.44 -11.71
N THR A 124 0.32 4.32 -11.41
CA THR A 124 -0.83 3.86 -12.17
C THR A 124 -1.95 3.45 -11.22
N LEU A 125 -3.15 3.90 -11.51
CA LEU A 125 -4.37 3.43 -10.89
C LEU A 125 -5.02 2.37 -11.77
N PHE A 126 -5.59 1.37 -11.12
CA PHE A 126 -6.29 0.27 -11.75
C PHE A 126 -7.68 0.12 -11.13
N TYR A 127 -8.66 -0.15 -11.96
CA TYR A 127 -10.01 -0.47 -11.55
C TYR A 127 -10.60 -1.55 -12.46
N ILE A 128 -11.36 -2.47 -11.92
CA ILE A 128 -12.04 -3.51 -12.69
C ILE A 128 -13.55 -3.35 -12.50
N ASP A 129 -14.26 -3.28 -13.61
CA ASP A 129 -15.71 -3.31 -13.64
C ASP A 129 -16.21 -4.03 -14.89
N ASN A 130 -17.21 -4.87 -14.70
CA ASN A 130 -17.90 -5.61 -15.77
C ASN A 130 -16.95 -6.21 -16.82
N HIS A 131 -15.99 -7.03 -16.36
CA HIS A 131 -14.95 -7.71 -17.16
C HIS A 131 -14.01 -6.77 -17.93
N SER A 132 -13.94 -5.53 -17.54
CA SER A 132 -13.05 -4.55 -18.15
C SER A 132 -12.05 -4.02 -17.14
N LEU A 133 -10.80 -3.84 -17.58
CA LEU A 133 -9.75 -3.18 -16.84
C LEU A 133 -9.70 -1.71 -17.25
N TYR A 134 -9.78 -0.85 -16.26
CA TYR A 134 -9.57 0.58 -16.41
C TYR A 134 -8.23 0.97 -15.80
N THR A 135 -7.47 1.80 -16.49
CA THR A 135 -6.15 2.26 -16.04
C THR A 135 -6.02 3.76 -16.20
N SER A 136 -5.38 4.43 -15.23
CA SER A 136 -5.08 5.86 -15.28
C SER A 136 -3.68 6.15 -14.73
N THR A 137 -2.99 7.10 -15.34
CA THR A 137 -1.69 7.62 -14.91
C THR A 137 -1.73 9.11 -14.52
N ASP A 138 -2.92 9.72 -14.57
CA ASP A 138 -3.12 11.16 -14.30
C ASP A 138 -4.33 11.44 -13.39
N LEU A 139 -5.01 10.39 -12.90
CA LEU A 139 -6.21 10.43 -12.05
C LEU A 139 -7.52 10.70 -12.81
N VAL A 140 -7.51 11.44 -13.89
CA VAL A 140 -8.70 11.95 -14.57
C VAL A 140 -8.98 11.24 -15.88
N THR A 141 -7.94 10.91 -16.65
CA THR A 141 -8.07 10.19 -17.93
C THR A 141 -7.91 8.69 -17.71
N TRP A 142 -8.94 7.93 -18.04
CA TRP A 142 -8.91 6.47 -17.90
C TRP A 142 -8.97 5.80 -19.26
N SER A 143 -8.17 4.76 -19.44
CA SER A 143 -8.26 3.88 -20.60
C SER A 143 -8.98 2.59 -20.21
N LYS A 144 -9.76 2.04 -21.13
CA LYS A 144 -10.55 0.82 -20.93
C LYS A 144 -10.05 -0.30 -21.84
N THR A 145 -9.81 -1.48 -21.28
CA THR A 145 -9.56 -2.72 -22.02
C THR A 145 -10.63 -3.73 -21.66
N ASP A 146 -11.34 -4.24 -22.66
CA ASP A 146 -12.43 -5.20 -22.52
C ASP A 146 -11.92 -6.65 -22.61
N TYR A 147 -12.26 -7.47 -21.63
CA TYR A 147 -11.89 -8.88 -21.51
C TYR A 147 -13.09 -9.82 -21.62
N SER A 148 -14.26 -9.35 -22.02
CA SER A 148 -15.50 -10.13 -22.06
C SER A 148 -15.42 -11.35 -22.99
N THR A 149 -14.52 -11.34 -23.98
CA THR A 149 -14.32 -12.43 -24.96
C THR A 149 -13.12 -13.31 -24.67
N THR A 150 -12.42 -13.10 -23.57
CA THR A 150 -11.22 -13.87 -23.19
C THR A 150 -11.59 -15.13 -22.41
N SER A 151 -10.68 -16.10 -22.35
CA SER A 151 -10.86 -17.33 -21.56
C SER A 151 -10.85 -17.08 -20.04
N CYS A 152 -10.30 -15.97 -19.61
CA CYS A 152 -10.28 -15.56 -18.21
C CYS A 152 -10.71 -14.09 -18.13
N THR A 153 -11.78 -13.81 -17.40
CA THR A 153 -12.30 -12.45 -17.24
C THR A 153 -11.92 -11.88 -15.87
N PRO A 154 -11.51 -10.61 -15.80
CA PRO A 154 -11.22 -9.98 -14.53
C PRO A 154 -12.51 -9.74 -13.73
N ILE A 155 -12.43 -10.01 -12.43
CA ILE A 155 -13.54 -9.84 -11.49
C ILE A 155 -13.29 -8.66 -10.55
N ASN A 156 -12.08 -8.58 -9.97
CA ASN A 156 -11.74 -7.52 -9.03
C ASN A 156 -10.22 -7.31 -8.94
N MET A 157 -9.82 -6.11 -8.53
CA MET A 157 -8.44 -5.86 -8.11
C MET A 157 -8.20 -6.51 -6.76
N LEU A 158 -7.01 -7.07 -6.55
CA LEU A 158 -6.67 -7.72 -5.31
C LEU A 158 -5.68 -6.87 -4.47
N MET A 159 -4.46 -6.70 -4.96
CA MET A 159 -3.42 -6.00 -4.22
C MET A 159 -2.26 -5.56 -5.12
N SER A 160 -1.44 -4.65 -4.61
CA SER A 160 -0.10 -4.36 -5.11
C SER A 160 0.91 -5.08 -4.20
N TYR A 161 1.65 -6.05 -4.73
CA TYR A 161 2.62 -6.84 -3.97
C TYR A 161 3.76 -7.29 -4.87
N ASP A 162 4.99 -7.31 -4.33
CA ASP A 162 6.21 -7.75 -5.03
C ASP A 162 6.38 -7.10 -6.40
N ASN A 163 6.22 -5.78 -6.44
CA ASN A 163 6.32 -4.97 -7.66
C ASN A 163 5.34 -5.38 -8.77
N LYS A 164 4.18 -5.95 -8.41
CA LYS A 164 3.12 -6.40 -9.31
C LYS A 164 1.76 -5.95 -8.82
N ALA A 165 0.89 -5.61 -9.75
CA ALA A 165 -0.53 -5.44 -9.48
C ALA A 165 -1.24 -6.78 -9.73
N TRP A 166 -2.01 -7.22 -8.75
CA TRP A 166 -2.71 -8.51 -8.79
C TRP A 166 -4.21 -8.31 -8.92
N ALA A 167 -4.82 -9.17 -9.73
CA ALA A 167 -6.27 -9.21 -9.92
C ALA A 167 -6.80 -10.62 -9.66
N ILE A 168 -8.09 -10.70 -9.34
CA ILE A 168 -8.86 -11.95 -9.34
C ILE A 168 -9.50 -12.08 -10.71
N LEU A 169 -9.31 -13.25 -11.31
CA LEU A 169 -9.90 -13.62 -12.60
C LEU A 169 -10.87 -14.78 -12.40
N GLN A 170 -11.81 -14.89 -13.32
CA GLN A 170 -12.67 -16.07 -13.46
C GLN A 170 -12.42 -16.75 -14.80
N ASP A 171 -12.11 -18.04 -14.76
CA ASP A 171 -12.08 -18.88 -15.94
C ASP A 171 -13.50 -19.04 -16.49
N THR A 172 -13.72 -18.65 -17.74
CA THR A 172 -15.06 -18.63 -18.37
C THR A 172 -15.63 -20.02 -18.61
N THR A 173 -14.78 -21.06 -18.68
CA THR A 173 -15.17 -22.44 -18.91
C THR A 173 -15.49 -23.16 -17.62
N THR A 174 -14.59 -23.08 -16.63
CA THR A 174 -14.72 -23.82 -15.37
C THR A 174 -15.42 -23.03 -14.28
N GLN A 175 -15.58 -21.71 -14.45
CA GLN A 175 -16.11 -20.76 -13.47
C GLN A 175 -15.26 -20.68 -12.18
N GLN A 176 -14.06 -21.24 -12.19
CA GLN A 176 -13.14 -21.20 -11.08
C GLN A 176 -12.37 -19.87 -11.04
N LEU A 177 -12.02 -19.45 -9.84
CA LEU A 177 -11.24 -18.24 -9.64
C LEU A 177 -9.75 -18.54 -9.68
N LEU A 178 -8.98 -17.62 -10.25
CA LEU A 178 -7.53 -17.67 -10.29
C LEU A 178 -6.94 -16.26 -10.13
N LEU A 179 -5.63 -16.20 -9.87
CA LEU A 179 -4.92 -14.94 -9.79
C LEU A 179 -4.40 -14.53 -11.17
N GLY A 180 -4.39 -13.23 -11.42
CA GLY A 180 -3.75 -12.63 -12.58
C GLY A 180 -2.79 -11.53 -12.17
N ILE A 181 -1.75 -11.33 -12.97
CA ILE A 181 -0.82 -10.20 -12.84
C ILE A 181 -1.12 -9.21 -13.96
N ILE A 182 -1.25 -7.94 -13.60
CA ILE A 182 -1.43 -6.87 -14.56
C ILE A 182 -0.07 -6.38 -15.03
N THR A 183 0.12 -6.31 -16.34
CA THR A 183 1.32 -5.79 -16.99
C THR A 183 0.88 -4.80 -18.07
N GLY A 184 1.00 -3.50 -17.78
CA GLY A 184 0.45 -2.47 -18.63
C GLY A 184 -1.08 -2.56 -18.75
N HIS A 185 -1.58 -2.84 -19.93
CA HIS A 185 -3.02 -3.04 -20.20
C HIS A 185 -3.42 -4.50 -20.27
N ASP A 186 -2.49 -5.43 -20.06
CA ASP A 186 -2.75 -6.88 -20.15
C ASP A 186 -2.88 -7.50 -18.76
N ILE A 187 -3.72 -8.53 -18.68
CA ILE A 187 -3.84 -9.36 -17.48
C ILE A 187 -3.38 -10.78 -17.84
N ILE A 188 -2.36 -11.25 -17.14
CA ILE A 188 -1.74 -12.55 -17.38
C ILE A 188 -2.17 -13.52 -16.28
N PRO A 189 -2.99 -14.54 -16.59
CA PRO A 189 -3.38 -15.54 -15.62
C PRO A 189 -2.18 -16.30 -15.06
N GLN A 190 -2.18 -16.58 -13.77
CA GLN A 190 -1.11 -17.27 -13.06
C GLN A 190 -1.56 -18.70 -12.72
N THR A 191 -1.11 -19.66 -13.51
CA THR A 191 -1.47 -21.08 -13.35
C THR A 191 -0.47 -21.88 -12.51
N ASN A 192 0.70 -21.34 -12.24
CA ASN A 192 1.76 -22.00 -11.49
C ASN A 192 2.08 -21.23 -10.19
N ILE A 193 1.18 -21.34 -9.22
CA ILE A 193 1.36 -20.74 -7.89
C ILE A 193 1.53 -21.89 -6.89
N GLU A 194 2.61 -21.83 -6.10
CA GLU A 194 2.87 -22.83 -5.07
C GLU A 194 1.71 -22.91 -4.07
N GLY A 195 1.26 -24.11 -3.80
CA GLY A 195 0.13 -24.38 -2.90
C GLY A 195 -1.26 -24.31 -3.54
N LEU A 196 -1.36 -23.90 -4.81
CA LEU A 196 -2.62 -23.92 -5.56
C LEU A 196 -2.64 -25.05 -6.62
N ASN A 197 -3.80 -25.68 -6.76
CA ASN A 197 -4.01 -26.69 -7.81
C ASN A 197 -4.28 -26.00 -9.14
N ASN A 198 -3.37 -26.10 -10.12
CA ASN A 198 -3.43 -25.41 -11.41
C ASN A 198 -3.65 -23.88 -11.30
N GLY A 199 -3.21 -23.27 -10.19
CA GLY A 199 -3.38 -21.85 -9.94
C GLY A 199 -4.79 -21.43 -9.51
N TYR A 200 -5.75 -22.36 -9.38
CA TYR A 200 -7.10 -22.05 -8.95
C TYR A 200 -7.20 -21.78 -7.46
N LEU A 201 -7.93 -20.73 -7.12
CA LEU A 201 -8.25 -20.37 -5.74
C LEU A 201 -9.29 -21.37 -5.17
N PRO A 202 -9.33 -21.55 -3.83
CA PRO A 202 -10.38 -22.34 -3.18
C PRO A 202 -11.78 -21.86 -3.59
N SER A 203 -12.73 -22.77 -3.74
CA SER A 203 -14.10 -22.46 -4.17
C SER A 203 -14.89 -21.53 -3.23
N ASN A 204 -14.43 -21.42 -1.98
CA ASN A 204 -14.99 -20.52 -0.97
C ASN A 204 -14.17 -19.23 -0.80
N PHE A 205 -13.27 -18.93 -1.75
CA PHE A 205 -12.50 -17.69 -1.70
C PHE A 205 -13.44 -16.50 -1.81
N PRO A 206 -13.41 -15.55 -0.86
CA PRO A 206 -14.30 -14.40 -0.89
C PRO A 206 -13.94 -13.47 -2.05
N ILE A 207 -14.93 -12.99 -2.80
CA ILE A 207 -14.75 -12.08 -3.95
C ILE A 207 -15.08 -10.63 -3.57
N SER A 208 -15.77 -10.42 -2.47
CA SER A 208 -16.17 -9.11 -1.97
C SER A 208 -15.40 -8.74 -0.70
N ASP A 209 -15.24 -7.45 -0.48
CA ASP A 209 -14.66 -6.88 0.75
C ASP A 209 -13.17 -7.19 0.97
N PHE A 210 -12.37 -7.15 -0.09
CA PHE A 210 -10.92 -7.16 0.06
C PHE A 210 -10.41 -5.79 0.49
N ALA A 211 -9.82 -5.73 1.67
CA ALA A 211 -8.89 -4.68 2.01
C ALA A 211 -7.50 -5.13 1.55
N ALA A 212 -7.00 -4.61 0.44
CA ALA A 212 -5.63 -4.84 0.05
C ALA A 212 -4.70 -4.10 1.00
N LEU A 213 -4.04 -4.81 1.89
CA LEU A 213 -2.97 -4.30 2.72
C LEU A 213 -1.65 -4.49 1.96
N SER A 214 -1.10 -3.42 1.44
CA SER A 214 0.29 -3.44 0.98
C SER A 214 1.21 -3.34 2.20
N PHE A 215 1.89 -4.41 2.54
CA PHE A 215 2.97 -4.37 3.51
C PHE A 215 4.25 -3.95 2.78
N THR A 216 4.69 -2.73 3.01
CA THR A 216 6.08 -2.38 2.73
C THR A 216 6.90 -2.95 3.88
N ALA A 217 7.61 -4.04 3.65
CA ALA A 217 8.63 -4.49 4.60
C ALA A 217 9.68 -3.39 4.70
N ILE A 218 9.73 -2.70 5.82
CA ILE A 218 10.87 -1.84 6.15
C ILE A 218 12.00 -2.80 6.48
N SER A 219 12.83 -3.11 5.51
CA SER A 219 14.13 -3.77 5.77
C SER A 219 14.99 -2.74 6.47
N GLY A 220 15.07 -2.84 7.80
CA GLY A 220 16.08 -2.14 8.56
C GLY A 220 17.46 -2.66 8.15
N THR A 221 18.26 -1.84 7.52
CA THR A 221 19.71 -2.01 7.39
C THR A 221 20.40 -1.54 8.65
#